data_ea15dabb31c94f9ac83726ac9b0126c5
#
_entry.id   ea15dabb31c94f9ac83726ac9b0126c5
#
_cell.length_a   1.000
_cell.length_b   1.000
_cell.length_c   1.000
_cell.angle_alpha   90.00
_cell.angle_beta   90.00
_cell.angle_gamma   90.00
#
_symmetry.space_group_name_H-M   'P 1'
#
loop_
_entity.id
_entity.type
_entity.pdbx_description
1 polymer ?
#
loop_
_entity_poly.entity_id
_entity_poly.type
_entity_poly.pdbx_seq_one_letter_code
_entity_poly.pdbx_strand_id
1 'polypeptide(L)'
;DSLNKLKSAQIGNMGADLVQVYEIGTRFMIDSGWIVPMQQMIDADSYDVSEIEPNLAAYYTIDNELYSMPFNSSTPIMYYNKDMFDKAGITEIPDSLEGIGEIGQDLLDKGGAGEVMSLGIYGWFFEQFIGKQGLEYANNGNGREEAATAVAFDENSAAKNILTAWKDLNDKGFAPVVGKGGDAGLADFSAGKSAITLGSTASLKQILQDVNGKFNVGTAYFPKVKESDKGGVSIGGASLWALDNKDPKKLRATWEFVKF
;
A
#
# COMPACT_ATOMS: atom_id res chain seq x y z
N ASP A 1 2.41 -11.86 -13.26
CA ASP A 1 1.17 -11.51 -12.58
C ASP A 1 0.30 -12.76 -12.40
N SER A 2 0.07 -13.16 -11.12
CA SER A 2 -0.67 -14.37 -10.75
C SER A 2 -2.13 -14.33 -11.23
N LEU A 3 -2.76 -13.15 -11.23
CA LEU A 3 -4.15 -12.98 -11.67
C LEU A 3 -4.31 -13.25 -13.18
N ASN A 4 -3.37 -12.76 -14.00
CA ASN A 4 -3.41 -13.02 -15.45
C ASN A 4 -3.15 -14.50 -15.77
N LYS A 5 -2.23 -15.13 -15.03
CA LYS A 5 -2.01 -16.58 -15.12
C LYS A 5 -3.25 -17.37 -14.72
N LEU A 6 -3.92 -16.95 -13.63
CA LEU A 6 -5.16 -17.58 -13.20
C LEU A 6 -6.25 -17.48 -14.25
N LYS A 7 -6.48 -16.28 -14.82
CA LYS A 7 -7.47 -16.08 -15.90
C LYS A 7 -7.22 -17.02 -17.07
N SER A 8 -5.95 -17.12 -17.51
CA SER A 8 -5.56 -18.01 -18.62
C SER A 8 -5.73 -19.50 -18.27
N ALA A 9 -5.38 -19.89 -17.04
CA ALA A 9 -5.51 -21.28 -16.57
C ALA A 9 -6.98 -21.71 -16.44
N GLN A 10 -7.86 -20.84 -15.98
CA GLN A 10 -9.30 -21.11 -15.89
C GLN A 10 -9.93 -21.36 -17.28
N ILE A 11 -9.52 -20.62 -18.31
CA ILE A 11 -9.97 -20.85 -19.68
C ILE A 11 -9.53 -22.25 -20.16
N GLY A 12 -8.34 -22.69 -19.77
CA GLY A 12 -7.76 -24.00 -20.15
C GLY A 12 -8.18 -25.19 -19.27
N ASN A 13 -9.05 -25.01 -18.28
CA ASN A 13 -9.40 -26.01 -17.27
C ASN A 13 -8.17 -26.60 -16.51
N MET A 14 -7.11 -25.80 -16.37
CA MET A 14 -5.85 -26.15 -15.68
C MET A 14 -5.73 -25.33 -14.39
N GLY A 15 -6.80 -25.24 -13.62
CA GLY A 15 -6.87 -24.41 -12.43
C GLY A 15 -5.91 -24.86 -11.33
N ALA A 16 -5.29 -23.91 -10.65
CA ALA A 16 -4.63 -24.14 -9.38
C ALA A 16 -5.67 -24.43 -8.28
N ASP A 17 -5.24 -25.03 -7.17
CA ASP A 17 -6.11 -25.24 -6.00
C ASP A 17 -6.06 -24.03 -5.06
N LEU A 18 -4.94 -23.28 -5.10
CA LEU A 18 -4.68 -22.08 -4.30
C LEU A 18 -3.98 -21.02 -5.16
N VAL A 19 -4.34 -19.76 -4.99
CA VAL A 19 -3.70 -18.66 -5.68
C VAL A 19 -3.47 -17.48 -4.74
N GLN A 20 -2.33 -16.84 -4.88
CA GLN A 20 -2.04 -15.56 -4.25
C GLN A 20 -2.46 -14.43 -5.18
N VAL A 21 -3.30 -13.53 -4.69
CA VAL A 21 -3.78 -12.37 -5.46
C VAL A 21 -3.58 -11.10 -4.64
N TYR A 22 -3.09 -10.04 -5.29
CA TYR A 22 -2.99 -8.71 -4.68
C TYR A 22 -4.35 -8.20 -4.25
N GLU A 23 -4.37 -7.33 -3.24
CA GLU A 23 -5.56 -6.76 -2.61
C GLU A 23 -6.50 -6.10 -3.65
N ILE A 24 -5.97 -5.44 -4.67
CA ILE A 24 -6.74 -4.82 -5.75
C ILE A 24 -7.54 -5.83 -6.59
N GLY A 25 -7.21 -7.12 -6.50
CA GLY A 25 -7.93 -8.19 -7.19
C GLY A 25 -9.15 -8.73 -6.42
N THR A 26 -9.39 -8.27 -5.19
CA THR A 26 -10.41 -8.83 -4.28
C THR A 26 -11.79 -8.85 -4.92
N ARG A 27 -12.29 -7.73 -5.46
CA ARG A 27 -13.61 -7.67 -6.08
C ARG A 27 -13.72 -8.61 -7.28
N PHE A 28 -12.70 -8.64 -8.14
CA PHE A 28 -12.66 -9.57 -9.27
C PHE A 28 -12.75 -11.03 -8.83
N MET A 29 -12.01 -11.43 -7.78
CA MET A 29 -12.02 -12.81 -7.29
C MET A 29 -13.41 -13.20 -6.77
N ILE A 30 -14.08 -12.32 -6.04
CA ILE A 30 -15.43 -12.55 -5.52
C ILE A 30 -16.43 -12.71 -6.70
N ASP A 31 -16.41 -11.78 -7.65
CA ASP A 31 -17.33 -11.76 -8.79
C ASP A 31 -17.09 -12.91 -9.79
N SER A 32 -15.89 -13.48 -9.78
CA SER A 32 -15.52 -14.57 -10.70
C SER A 32 -16.33 -15.85 -10.49
N GLY A 33 -16.81 -16.10 -9.27
CA GLY A 33 -17.45 -17.35 -8.91
C GLY A 33 -16.50 -18.57 -8.90
N TRP A 34 -15.19 -18.35 -8.94
CA TRP A 34 -14.20 -19.42 -9.00
C TRP A 34 -13.68 -19.87 -7.64
N ILE A 35 -14.08 -19.20 -6.58
CA ILE A 35 -13.49 -19.35 -5.26
C ILE A 35 -14.43 -20.04 -4.26
N VAL A 36 -13.82 -20.61 -3.24
CA VAL A 36 -14.51 -20.97 -2.00
C VAL A 36 -14.06 -19.98 -0.94
N PRO A 37 -14.99 -19.24 -0.31
CA PRO A 37 -14.62 -18.36 0.79
C PRO A 37 -13.90 -19.09 1.92
N MET A 38 -12.83 -18.52 2.44
CA MET A 38 -12.09 -19.10 3.57
C MET A 38 -12.98 -19.27 4.81
N GLN A 39 -13.99 -18.43 4.98
CA GLN A 39 -14.96 -18.52 6.08
C GLN A 39 -15.58 -19.91 6.20
N GLN A 40 -15.92 -20.57 5.07
CA GLN A 40 -16.54 -21.89 5.11
C GLN A 40 -15.62 -22.96 5.75
N MET A 41 -14.30 -22.85 5.51
CA MET A 41 -13.32 -23.77 6.07
C MET A 41 -12.99 -23.43 7.53
N ILE A 42 -12.98 -22.15 7.85
CA ILE A 42 -12.82 -21.63 9.23
C ILE A 42 -13.96 -22.16 10.10
N ASP A 43 -15.21 -22.01 9.64
CA ASP A 43 -16.41 -22.46 10.37
C ASP A 43 -16.42 -23.99 10.55
N ALA A 44 -16.09 -24.75 9.48
CA ALA A 44 -16.07 -26.21 9.52
C ALA A 44 -15.06 -26.78 10.52
N ASP A 45 -13.90 -26.10 10.69
CA ASP A 45 -12.85 -26.51 11.62
C ASP A 45 -12.91 -25.78 12.97
N SER A 46 -13.81 -24.79 13.14
CA SER A 46 -13.79 -23.85 14.27
C SER A 46 -12.38 -23.26 14.47
N TYR A 47 -11.74 -22.88 13.36
CA TYR A 47 -10.37 -22.37 13.35
C TYR A 47 -10.32 -20.96 13.91
N ASP A 48 -9.42 -20.72 14.87
CA ASP A 48 -9.26 -19.41 15.49
C ASP A 48 -8.47 -18.47 14.58
N VAL A 49 -9.07 -17.37 14.17
CA VAL A 49 -8.48 -16.29 13.37
C VAL A 49 -8.30 -15.00 14.17
N SER A 50 -8.48 -15.04 15.48
CA SER A 50 -8.42 -13.85 16.35
C SER A 50 -7.04 -13.19 16.41
N GLU A 51 -5.99 -13.89 16.04
CA GLU A 51 -4.64 -13.34 15.93
C GLU A 51 -4.40 -12.53 14.66
N ILE A 52 -5.32 -12.60 13.68
CA ILE A 52 -5.21 -11.77 12.47
C ILE A 52 -5.52 -10.32 12.85
N GLU A 53 -4.63 -9.39 12.46
CA GLU A 53 -4.86 -7.96 12.68
C GLU A 53 -6.26 -7.55 12.16
N PRO A 54 -7.12 -6.95 13.01
CA PRO A 54 -8.52 -6.70 12.66
C PRO A 54 -8.71 -5.90 11.36
N ASN A 55 -7.84 -4.92 11.08
CA ASN A 55 -7.91 -4.13 9.85
C ASN A 55 -7.58 -4.96 8.60
N LEU A 56 -6.69 -5.95 8.72
CA LEU A 56 -6.39 -6.88 7.63
C LEU A 56 -7.57 -7.82 7.38
N ALA A 57 -8.13 -8.41 8.44
CA ALA A 57 -9.30 -9.27 8.33
C ALA A 57 -10.48 -8.49 7.71
N ALA A 58 -10.74 -7.27 8.19
CA ALA A 58 -11.83 -6.41 7.69
C ALA A 58 -11.70 -6.11 6.19
N TYR A 59 -10.48 -5.94 5.67
CA TYR A 59 -10.29 -5.69 4.24
C TYR A 59 -10.80 -6.84 3.38
N TYR A 60 -10.50 -8.09 3.76
CA TYR A 60 -10.89 -9.29 3.01
C TYR A 60 -12.24 -9.89 3.44
N THR A 61 -12.94 -9.24 4.39
CA THR A 61 -14.28 -9.62 4.83
C THR A 61 -15.31 -8.71 4.16
N ILE A 62 -16.26 -9.32 3.44
CA ILE A 62 -17.40 -8.64 2.81
C ILE A 62 -18.65 -9.40 3.22
N ASP A 63 -19.70 -8.71 3.63
CA ASP A 63 -20.95 -9.28 4.11
C ASP A 63 -20.77 -10.30 5.26
N ASN A 64 -19.82 -10.03 6.16
CA ASN A 64 -19.41 -10.91 7.28
C ASN A 64 -18.79 -12.24 6.86
N GLU A 65 -18.35 -12.39 5.63
CA GLU A 65 -17.66 -13.57 5.11
C GLU A 65 -16.19 -13.23 4.77
N LEU A 66 -15.24 -13.93 5.39
CA LEU A 66 -13.81 -13.82 5.06
C LEU A 66 -13.54 -14.61 3.78
N TYR A 67 -13.33 -13.91 2.67
CA TYR A 67 -13.15 -14.53 1.36
C TYR A 67 -11.76 -15.11 1.13
N SER A 68 -10.73 -14.47 1.65
CA SER A 68 -9.34 -14.90 1.48
C SER A 68 -8.55 -14.75 2.77
N MET A 69 -7.49 -15.54 2.92
CA MET A 69 -6.61 -15.45 4.08
C MET A 69 -5.51 -14.40 3.83
N PRO A 70 -5.38 -13.36 4.67
CA PRO A 70 -4.24 -12.44 4.60
C PRO A 70 -2.92 -13.21 4.64
N PHE A 71 -1.96 -12.83 3.79
CA PHE A 71 -0.69 -13.58 3.71
C PHE A 71 0.53 -12.66 3.83
N ASN A 72 0.84 -11.86 2.81
CA ASN A 72 1.99 -10.97 2.80
C ASN A 72 1.54 -9.50 2.70
N SER A 73 0.91 -9.03 3.74
CA SER A 73 0.39 -7.67 3.83
C SER A 73 1.48 -6.67 4.16
N SER A 74 1.31 -5.46 3.66
CA SER A 74 2.18 -4.31 3.94
C SER A 74 1.35 -3.04 4.04
N THR A 75 1.97 -1.97 4.54
CA THR A 75 1.37 -0.64 4.55
C THR A 75 2.33 0.38 3.97
N PRO A 76 1.84 1.46 3.36
CA PRO A 76 2.70 2.55 2.94
C PRO A 76 3.19 3.32 4.16
N ILE A 77 4.45 3.70 4.14
CA ILE A 77 5.08 4.52 5.18
C ILE A 77 6.02 5.54 4.55
N MET A 78 6.41 6.51 5.34
CA MET A 78 7.47 7.46 5.04
C MET A 78 8.78 6.99 5.69
N TYR A 79 9.87 6.99 4.93
CA TYR A 79 11.24 6.84 5.41
C TYR A 79 11.92 8.19 5.43
N TYR A 80 12.72 8.46 6.46
CA TYR A 80 13.47 9.70 6.56
C TYR A 80 14.89 9.48 7.11
N ASN A 81 15.79 10.37 6.73
CA ASN A 81 17.17 10.38 7.20
C ASN A 81 17.26 11.17 8.52
N LYS A 82 17.34 10.46 9.65
CA LYS A 82 17.41 11.07 10.98
C LYS A 82 18.54 12.06 11.12
N ASP A 83 19.71 11.76 10.56
CA ASP A 83 20.89 12.59 10.70
C ASP A 83 20.72 13.95 10.00
N MET A 84 19.98 14.00 8.87
CA MET A 84 19.63 15.24 8.19
C MET A 84 18.63 16.06 9.00
N PHE A 85 17.60 15.41 9.58
CA PHE A 85 16.63 16.07 10.45
C PHE A 85 17.28 16.64 11.71
N ASP A 86 18.14 15.86 12.37
CA ASP A 86 18.88 16.30 13.55
C ASP A 86 19.79 17.50 13.24
N LYS A 87 20.53 17.47 12.12
CA LYS A 87 21.36 18.60 11.67
C LYS A 87 20.54 19.85 11.37
N ALA A 88 19.34 19.69 10.81
CA ALA A 88 18.44 20.80 10.55
C ALA A 88 17.74 21.33 11.83
N GLY A 89 17.88 20.61 12.95
CA GLY A 89 17.22 20.96 14.22
C GLY A 89 15.71 20.64 14.22
N ILE A 90 15.27 19.73 13.33
CA ILE A 90 13.88 19.33 13.20
C ILE A 90 13.62 18.14 14.13
N THR A 91 12.84 18.35 15.17
CA THR A 91 12.50 17.34 16.19
C THR A 91 11.14 16.69 15.97
N GLU A 92 10.23 17.37 15.28
CA GLU A 92 8.91 16.85 14.94
C GLU A 92 8.87 16.45 13.47
N ILE A 93 8.52 15.19 13.21
CA ILE A 93 8.44 14.67 11.86
C ILE A 93 7.09 15.09 11.27
N PRO A 94 7.07 15.82 10.13
CA PRO A 94 5.82 16.26 9.52
C PRO A 94 4.99 15.07 9.05
N ASP A 95 3.69 15.13 9.23
CA ASP A 95 2.74 14.09 8.82
C ASP A 95 1.92 14.45 7.58
N SER A 96 2.32 15.53 6.88
CA SER A 96 1.65 16.04 5.68
C SER A 96 2.64 16.57 4.63
N LEU A 97 2.21 16.59 3.36
CA LEU A 97 2.98 17.25 2.29
C LEU A 97 3.12 18.75 2.53
N GLU A 98 2.11 19.38 3.15
CA GLU A 98 2.12 20.76 3.57
C GLU A 98 3.25 20.99 4.60
N GLY A 99 3.30 20.21 5.67
CA GLY A 99 4.34 20.29 6.69
C GLY A 99 5.74 19.95 6.15
N ILE A 100 5.86 18.99 5.22
CA ILE A 100 7.13 18.74 4.51
C ILE A 100 7.59 19.99 3.74
N GLY A 101 6.64 20.71 3.13
CA GLY A 101 6.91 21.95 2.43
C GLY A 101 7.37 23.11 3.34
N GLU A 102 7.01 23.09 4.62
CA GLU A 102 7.43 24.11 5.62
C GLU A 102 8.88 23.88 6.07
N ILE A 103 9.28 22.64 6.28
CA ILE A 103 10.63 22.30 6.75
C ILE A 103 11.64 22.11 5.61
N GLY A 104 11.20 22.10 4.37
CA GLY A 104 12.01 21.71 3.22
C GLY A 104 13.27 22.56 3.05
N GLN A 105 13.19 23.89 3.23
CA GLN A 105 14.34 24.77 3.10
C GLN A 105 15.39 24.49 4.19
N ASP A 106 14.97 24.21 5.41
CA ASP A 106 15.89 23.89 6.50
C ASP A 106 16.61 22.56 6.28
N LEU A 107 15.95 21.58 5.68
CA LEU A 107 16.60 20.31 5.30
C LEU A 107 17.68 20.53 4.23
N LEU A 108 17.45 21.41 3.25
CA LEU A 108 18.46 21.74 2.25
C LEU A 108 19.63 22.54 2.85
N ASP A 109 19.33 23.62 3.56
CA ASP A 109 20.34 24.59 4.01
C ASP A 109 21.16 24.10 5.21
N LYS A 110 20.52 23.40 6.14
CA LYS A 110 21.12 22.96 7.40
C LYS A 110 21.30 21.46 7.46
N GLY A 111 20.32 20.69 6.96
CA GLY A 111 20.35 19.23 6.99
C GLY A 111 21.39 18.62 6.04
N GLY A 112 21.76 19.35 4.99
CA GLY A 112 22.70 18.89 3.96
C GLY A 112 22.04 17.94 2.96
N ALA A 113 20.72 17.96 2.84
CA ALA A 113 20.00 17.21 1.82
C ALA A 113 20.25 17.81 0.43
N GLY A 114 20.42 16.96 -0.57
CA GLY A 114 20.41 17.39 -1.98
C GLY A 114 18.99 17.59 -2.51
N GLU A 115 18.05 16.90 -1.91
CA GLU A 115 16.59 16.95 -2.18
C GLU A 115 15.86 16.74 -0.86
N VAL A 116 14.70 17.40 -0.69
CA VAL A 116 13.88 17.17 0.50
C VAL A 116 13.22 15.79 0.42
N MET A 117 12.63 15.47 -0.72
CA MET A 117 11.90 14.23 -0.92
C MET A 117 12.15 13.65 -2.32
N SER A 118 12.52 12.40 -2.41
CA SER A 118 12.54 11.67 -3.68
C SER A 118 11.18 11.04 -3.94
N LEU A 119 10.49 11.53 -4.97
CA LEU A 119 9.13 11.14 -5.27
C LEU A 119 9.03 10.32 -6.56
N GLY A 120 8.72 9.04 -6.43
CA GLY A 120 8.35 8.18 -7.57
C GLY A 120 6.88 8.34 -7.94
N ILE A 121 6.58 8.43 -9.24
CA ILE A 121 5.19 8.39 -9.73
C ILE A 121 4.70 6.94 -9.66
N TYR A 122 3.81 6.67 -8.71
CA TYR A 122 3.29 5.34 -8.47
C TYR A 122 1.81 5.39 -8.09
N GLY A 123 0.96 4.63 -8.81
CA GLY A 123 -0.49 4.64 -8.62
C GLY A 123 -0.90 4.32 -7.18
N TRP A 124 -0.23 3.36 -6.54
CA TRP A 124 -0.51 3.02 -5.15
C TRP A 124 -0.32 4.21 -4.18
N PHE A 125 0.71 5.03 -4.35
CA PHE A 125 0.86 6.24 -3.53
C PHE A 125 -0.25 7.26 -3.78
N PHE A 126 -0.69 7.37 -5.03
CA PHE A 126 -1.82 8.23 -5.39
C PHE A 126 -3.11 7.79 -4.68
N GLU A 127 -3.40 6.49 -4.68
CA GLU A 127 -4.53 5.89 -3.94
C GLU A 127 -4.42 6.17 -2.44
N GLN A 128 -3.22 6.01 -1.86
CA GLN A 128 -2.99 6.27 -0.45
C GLN A 128 -3.24 7.73 -0.07
N PHE A 129 -2.79 8.67 -0.90
CA PHE A 129 -3.08 10.08 -0.69
C PHE A 129 -4.58 10.42 -0.79
N ILE A 130 -5.33 9.72 -1.63
CA ILE A 130 -6.79 9.86 -1.68
C ILE A 130 -7.40 9.36 -0.37
N GLY A 131 -7.01 8.17 0.07
CA GLY A 131 -7.45 7.59 1.34
C GLY A 131 -7.12 8.48 2.55
N LYS A 132 -5.93 9.09 2.57
CA LYS A 132 -5.52 10.03 3.64
C LYS A 132 -6.37 11.29 3.71
N GLN A 133 -7.00 11.70 2.60
CA GLN A 133 -7.97 12.79 2.60
C GLN A 133 -9.35 12.35 3.11
N GLY A 134 -9.58 11.05 3.35
CA GLY A 134 -10.89 10.50 3.71
C GLY A 134 -11.88 10.51 2.56
N LEU A 135 -11.38 10.48 1.31
CA LEU A 135 -12.17 10.54 0.09
C LEU A 135 -12.12 9.21 -0.66
N GLU A 136 -13.11 8.99 -1.51
CA GLU A 136 -13.20 7.78 -2.33
C GLU A 136 -12.37 7.90 -3.61
N TYR A 137 -11.71 6.80 -3.98
CA TYR A 137 -11.01 6.64 -5.24
C TYR A 137 -11.99 6.31 -6.39
N ALA A 138 -12.95 5.44 -6.13
CA ALA A 138 -13.93 4.97 -7.09
C ALA A 138 -15.32 4.89 -6.43
N ASN A 139 -16.36 4.82 -7.25
CA ASN A 139 -17.73 4.66 -6.78
C ASN A 139 -18.00 3.26 -6.16
N ASN A 140 -19.23 3.03 -5.69
CA ASN A 140 -19.68 1.79 -5.05
C ASN A 140 -18.83 1.42 -3.83
N GLY A 141 -18.53 2.41 -2.97
CA GLY A 141 -17.68 2.23 -1.79
C GLY A 141 -16.28 1.74 -2.14
N ASN A 142 -15.64 2.33 -3.15
CA ASN A 142 -14.37 1.85 -3.73
C ASN A 142 -14.46 0.42 -4.28
N GLY A 143 -15.59 0.04 -4.87
CA GLY A 143 -15.81 -1.30 -5.42
C GLY A 143 -16.12 -2.38 -4.37
N ARG A 144 -16.40 -2.01 -3.13
CA ARG A 144 -16.74 -2.98 -2.07
C ARG A 144 -18.20 -3.43 -2.11
N GLU A 145 -19.11 -2.51 -2.42
CA GLU A 145 -20.54 -2.81 -2.54
C GLU A 145 -20.84 -3.57 -3.84
N GLU A 146 -20.34 -3.03 -4.95
CA GLU A 146 -20.42 -3.62 -6.29
C GLU A 146 -19.15 -3.27 -7.07
N ALA A 147 -18.96 -3.88 -8.24
CA ALA A 147 -17.82 -3.53 -9.11
C ALA A 147 -17.83 -2.03 -9.43
N ALA A 148 -16.69 -1.38 -9.27
CA ALA A 148 -16.54 0.03 -9.62
C ALA A 148 -16.72 0.24 -11.12
N THR A 149 -17.49 1.25 -11.50
CA THR A 149 -17.78 1.63 -12.89
C THR A 149 -17.25 3.00 -13.26
N ALA A 150 -16.86 3.80 -12.27
CA ALA A 150 -16.31 5.14 -12.42
C ALA A 150 -15.30 5.44 -11.32
N VAL A 151 -14.36 6.32 -11.62
CA VAL A 151 -13.51 6.94 -10.59
C VAL A 151 -14.33 8.03 -9.87
N ALA A 152 -13.94 8.37 -8.63
CA ALA A 152 -14.56 9.43 -7.84
C ALA A 152 -13.60 10.61 -7.60
N PHE A 153 -12.29 10.37 -7.71
CA PHE A 153 -11.26 11.34 -7.36
C PHE A 153 -11.18 12.56 -8.28
N ASP A 154 -11.76 12.52 -9.46
CA ASP A 154 -11.84 13.63 -10.41
C ASP A 154 -12.95 14.63 -10.04
N GLU A 155 -14.03 14.16 -9.41
CA GLU A 155 -15.16 14.98 -8.99
C GLU A 155 -15.02 15.50 -7.54
N ASN A 156 -14.44 14.67 -6.63
CA ASN A 156 -14.34 15.00 -5.20
C ASN A 156 -13.11 15.87 -4.83
N SER A 157 -12.37 16.38 -5.81
CA SER A 157 -11.18 17.22 -5.66
C SER A 157 -9.92 16.50 -5.10
N ALA A 158 -9.96 15.20 -4.81
CA ALA A 158 -8.82 14.51 -4.23
C ALA A 158 -7.58 14.55 -5.13
N ALA A 159 -7.74 14.26 -6.42
CA ALA A 159 -6.66 14.33 -7.40
C ALA A 159 -6.08 15.74 -7.51
N LYS A 160 -6.94 16.76 -7.57
CA LYS A 160 -6.51 18.16 -7.65
C LYS A 160 -5.67 18.57 -6.45
N ASN A 161 -6.08 18.20 -5.24
CA ASN A 161 -5.32 18.50 -4.02
C ASN A 161 -3.93 17.87 -4.06
N ILE A 162 -3.83 16.58 -4.43
CA ILE A 162 -2.55 15.86 -4.52
C ILE A 162 -1.63 16.51 -5.55
N LEU A 163 -2.12 16.70 -6.77
CA LEU A 163 -1.32 17.26 -7.85
C LEU A 163 -0.88 18.70 -7.57
N THR A 164 -1.70 19.49 -6.87
CA THR A 164 -1.33 20.84 -6.43
C THR A 164 -0.19 20.77 -5.41
N ALA A 165 -0.32 19.93 -4.37
CA ALA A 165 0.72 19.79 -3.35
C ALA A 165 2.05 19.27 -3.95
N TRP A 166 1.98 18.28 -4.86
CA TRP A 166 3.19 17.78 -5.54
C TRP A 166 3.83 18.85 -6.42
N LYS A 167 3.01 19.60 -7.18
CA LYS A 167 3.49 20.71 -7.99
C LYS A 167 4.19 21.76 -7.14
N ASP A 168 3.60 22.14 -6.01
CA ASP A 168 4.17 23.15 -5.11
C ASP A 168 5.53 22.70 -4.55
N LEU A 169 5.67 21.44 -4.14
CA LEU A 169 6.95 20.87 -3.69
C LEU A 169 7.97 20.81 -4.84
N ASN A 170 7.54 20.45 -6.04
CA ASN A 170 8.40 20.41 -7.22
C ASN A 170 8.87 21.82 -7.64
N ASP A 171 7.98 22.78 -7.69
CA ASP A 171 8.30 24.18 -8.04
C ASP A 171 9.29 24.82 -7.06
N LYS A 172 9.26 24.41 -5.79
CA LYS A 172 10.27 24.80 -4.77
C LYS A 172 11.59 24.04 -4.91
N GLY A 173 11.67 23.07 -5.81
CA GLY A 173 12.84 22.19 -5.94
C GLY A 173 12.99 21.14 -4.82
N PHE A 174 11.95 20.96 -4.01
CA PHE A 174 11.98 20.06 -2.84
C PHE A 174 11.74 18.59 -3.19
N ALA A 175 10.87 18.34 -4.17
CA ALA A 175 10.47 16.99 -4.54
C ALA A 175 10.55 16.77 -6.07
N PRO A 176 11.74 16.63 -6.64
CA PRO A 176 11.87 16.27 -8.05
C PRO A 176 11.29 14.88 -8.32
N VAL A 177 10.71 14.70 -9.51
CA VAL A 177 10.23 13.40 -9.94
C VAL A 177 11.40 12.54 -10.38
N VAL A 178 11.69 11.47 -9.63
CA VAL A 178 12.85 10.61 -9.86
C VAL A 178 12.56 9.37 -10.72
N GLY A 179 11.33 9.18 -11.16
CA GLY A 179 10.96 8.06 -12.04
C GLY A 179 9.57 7.50 -11.77
N LYS A 180 9.31 6.31 -12.29
CA LYS A 180 8.03 5.59 -12.14
C LYS A 180 8.22 4.36 -11.26
N GLY A 181 7.18 4.05 -10.46
CA GLY A 181 7.14 2.89 -9.57
C GLY A 181 7.44 3.23 -8.11
N GLY A 182 7.07 2.32 -7.21
CA GLY A 182 7.20 2.51 -5.78
C GLY A 182 8.63 2.59 -5.28
N ASP A 183 9.56 1.99 -5.99
CA ASP A 183 10.98 1.93 -5.60
C ASP A 183 11.82 3.05 -6.24
N ALA A 184 11.22 3.88 -7.10
CA ALA A 184 11.97 4.90 -7.85
C ALA A 184 12.72 5.90 -6.95
N GLY A 185 12.13 6.26 -5.79
CA GLY A 185 12.75 7.15 -4.81
C GLY A 185 13.75 6.49 -3.87
N LEU A 186 13.74 5.16 -3.76
CA LEU A 186 14.54 4.45 -2.75
C LEU A 186 16.04 4.54 -3.02
N ALA A 187 16.45 4.59 -4.29
CA ALA A 187 17.87 4.68 -4.65
C ALA A 187 18.48 6.02 -4.21
N ASP A 188 17.83 7.15 -4.48
CA ASP A 188 18.29 8.48 -4.07
C ASP A 188 18.29 8.62 -2.55
N PHE A 189 17.28 8.08 -1.87
CA PHE A 189 17.21 8.04 -0.41
C PHE A 189 18.36 7.21 0.17
N SER A 190 18.54 5.98 -0.27
CA SER A 190 19.60 5.07 0.25
C SER A 190 21.01 5.56 -0.05
N ALA A 191 21.18 6.37 -1.10
CA ALA A 191 22.42 7.06 -1.38
C ALA A 191 22.67 8.25 -0.44
N GLY A 192 21.67 8.68 0.34
CA GLY A 192 21.75 9.86 1.20
C GLY A 192 21.57 11.19 0.43
N LYS A 193 20.99 11.15 -0.76
CA LYS A 193 20.72 12.34 -1.56
C LYS A 193 19.46 13.06 -1.12
N SER A 194 18.38 12.32 -0.82
CA SER A 194 17.13 12.87 -0.32
C SER A 194 16.94 12.62 1.18
N ALA A 195 16.31 13.58 1.86
CA ALA A 195 15.97 13.47 3.28
C ALA A 195 14.79 12.55 3.55
N ILE A 196 13.86 12.45 2.61
CA ILE A 196 12.59 11.72 2.73
C ILE A 196 12.36 10.88 1.48
N THR A 197 11.74 9.71 1.65
CA THR A 197 11.12 8.94 0.57
C THR A 197 9.86 8.23 1.05
N LEU A 198 8.96 7.90 0.13
CA LEU A 198 7.81 7.06 0.40
C LEU A 198 8.11 5.61 0.00
N GLY A 199 7.58 4.67 0.74
CA GLY A 199 7.77 3.26 0.45
C GLY A 199 6.77 2.37 1.15
N SER A 200 6.96 1.06 1.00
CA SER A 200 6.23 0.03 1.72
C SER A 200 6.99 -0.40 2.98
N THR A 201 6.30 -0.84 4.02
CA THR A 201 6.92 -1.54 5.16
C THR A 201 7.77 -2.74 4.71
N ALA A 202 7.42 -3.36 3.59
CA ALA A 202 8.18 -4.46 2.99
C ALA A 202 9.59 -4.04 2.52
N SER A 203 9.82 -2.77 2.23
CA SER A 203 11.10 -2.26 1.72
C SER A 203 12.14 -2.01 2.82
N LEU A 204 11.77 -2.03 4.10
CA LEU A 204 12.64 -1.65 5.22
C LEU A 204 13.98 -2.40 5.21
N LYS A 205 13.94 -3.72 5.06
CA LYS A 205 15.16 -4.54 5.08
C LYS A 205 16.09 -4.16 3.94
N GLN A 206 15.57 -3.95 2.75
CA GLN A 206 16.36 -3.56 1.59
C GLN A 206 16.97 -2.16 1.77
N ILE A 207 16.16 -1.19 2.25
CA ILE A 207 16.65 0.16 2.56
C ILE A 207 17.81 0.13 3.55
N LEU A 208 17.69 -0.63 4.65
CA LEU A 208 18.76 -0.75 5.65
C LEU A 208 20.04 -1.37 5.07
N GLN A 209 19.90 -2.35 4.17
CA GLN A 209 21.04 -2.96 3.47
C GLN A 209 21.72 -1.96 2.52
N ASP A 210 20.94 -1.20 1.75
CA ASP A 210 21.47 -0.24 0.77
C ASP A 210 22.07 0.99 1.44
N VAL A 211 21.48 1.47 2.53
CA VAL A 211 22.06 2.52 3.37
C VAL A 211 23.36 2.06 4.01
N ASN A 212 23.46 0.80 4.42
CA ASN A 212 24.67 0.16 4.94
C ASN A 212 25.39 1.01 6.03
N GLY A 213 24.63 1.55 6.97
CA GLY A 213 25.16 2.33 8.09
C GLY A 213 25.67 3.74 7.76
N LYS A 214 25.45 4.25 6.54
CA LYS A 214 25.86 5.62 6.15
C LYS A 214 25.13 6.69 6.95
N PHE A 215 23.90 6.42 7.36
CA PHE A 215 23.06 7.29 8.20
C PHE A 215 22.00 6.48 8.94
N ASN A 216 21.36 7.10 9.92
CA ASN A 216 20.26 6.48 10.67
C ASN A 216 18.92 6.65 9.94
N VAL A 217 18.29 5.53 9.59
CA VAL A 217 16.97 5.51 8.97
C VAL A 217 15.88 5.67 10.02
N GLY A 218 14.94 6.58 9.79
CA GLY A 218 13.72 6.71 10.55
C GLY A 218 12.51 6.29 9.71
N THR A 219 11.43 5.95 10.40
CA THR A 219 10.12 5.66 9.78
C THR A 219 9.05 6.53 10.42
N ALA A 220 8.09 6.95 9.62
CA ALA A 220 6.92 7.69 10.07
C ALA A 220 5.68 7.23 9.27
N TYR A 221 4.50 7.65 9.72
CA TYR A 221 3.28 7.39 8.98
C TYR A 221 3.34 7.99 7.58
N PHE A 222 2.67 7.34 6.64
CA PHE A 222 2.49 7.88 5.30
C PHE A 222 1.81 9.27 5.40
N PRO A 223 2.35 10.32 4.76
CA PRO A 223 1.89 11.68 4.98
C PRO A 223 0.49 11.92 4.39
N LYS A 224 -0.23 12.81 5.00
CA LYS A 224 -1.45 13.43 4.46
C LYS A 224 -1.09 14.38 3.32
N VAL A 225 -2.08 14.86 2.59
CA VAL A 225 -1.89 15.99 1.67
C VAL A 225 -1.84 17.30 2.47
N LYS A 226 -2.84 17.49 3.35
CA LYS A 226 -2.95 18.66 4.26
C LYS A 226 -3.02 18.19 5.70
N GLU A 227 -2.61 19.01 6.64
CA GLU A 227 -2.71 18.70 8.07
C GLU A 227 -4.13 18.44 8.55
N SER A 228 -5.11 19.10 7.93
CA SER A 228 -6.53 18.94 8.25
C SER A 228 -7.14 17.60 7.82
N ASP A 229 -6.46 16.82 6.97
CA ASP A 229 -6.97 15.53 6.46
C ASP A 229 -7.05 14.49 7.58
N LYS A 230 -8.13 13.69 7.57
CA LYS A 230 -8.43 12.73 8.66
C LYS A 230 -8.62 11.30 8.20
N GLY A 231 -8.25 10.99 6.97
CA GLY A 231 -8.32 9.65 6.44
C GLY A 231 -7.17 8.75 6.86
N GLY A 232 -7.22 7.51 6.41
CA GLY A 232 -6.22 6.48 6.65
C GLY A 232 -5.53 6.01 5.37
N VAL A 233 -4.68 5.01 5.51
CA VAL A 233 -4.07 4.30 4.39
C VAL A 233 -4.80 2.98 4.15
N SER A 234 -4.78 2.49 2.91
CA SER A 234 -5.18 1.12 2.60
C SER A 234 -4.00 0.19 2.78
N ILE A 235 -4.29 -1.07 3.09
CA ILE A 235 -3.27 -2.11 3.07
C ILE A 235 -2.75 -2.31 1.65
N GLY A 236 -1.55 -2.87 1.55
CA GLY A 236 -0.97 -3.42 0.33
C GLY A 236 -0.64 -4.89 0.53
N GLY A 237 -0.20 -5.53 -0.56
CA GLY A 237 0.22 -6.92 -0.53
C GLY A 237 -0.81 -7.87 -1.10
N ALA A 238 -0.86 -9.10 -0.59
CA ALA A 238 -1.72 -10.12 -1.18
C ALA A 238 -2.31 -11.06 -0.12
N SER A 239 -3.36 -11.77 -0.52
CA SER A 239 -4.01 -12.81 0.24
C SER A 239 -4.07 -14.12 -0.54
N LEU A 240 -4.33 -15.20 0.16
CA LEU A 240 -4.47 -16.55 -0.39
C LEU A 240 -5.95 -16.85 -0.65
N TRP A 241 -6.26 -17.35 -1.84
CA TRP A 241 -7.59 -17.65 -2.31
C TRP A 241 -7.72 -19.14 -2.65
N ALA A 242 -8.64 -19.84 -2.02
CA ALA A 242 -8.97 -21.23 -2.37
C ALA A 242 -9.85 -21.23 -3.62
N LEU A 243 -9.52 -22.07 -4.59
CA LEU A 243 -10.29 -22.22 -5.82
C LEU A 243 -11.22 -23.43 -5.74
N ASP A 244 -12.42 -23.26 -6.31
CA ASP A 244 -13.45 -24.28 -6.33
C ASP A 244 -13.24 -25.27 -7.48
N ASN A 245 -12.43 -26.28 -7.24
CA ASN A 245 -12.16 -27.37 -8.20
C ASN A 245 -13.19 -28.51 -8.15
N LYS A 246 -14.30 -28.32 -7.41
CA LYS A 246 -15.33 -29.34 -7.20
C LYS A 246 -14.81 -30.66 -6.60
N ASP A 247 -13.64 -30.64 -5.98
CA ASP A 247 -13.00 -31.78 -5.30
C ASP A 247 -12.81 -31.47 -3.81
N PRO A 248 -13.64 -32.04 -2.91
CA PRO A 248 -13.54 -31.78 -1.47
C PRO A 248 -12.19 -32.20 -0.84
N LYS A 249 -11.51 -33.20 -1.42
CA LYS A 249 -10.21 -33.63 -0.92
C LYS A 249 -9.12 -32.62 -1.23
N LYS A 250 -9.15 -32.04 -2.42
CA LYS A 250 -8.24 -30.96 -2.80
C LYS A 250 -8.50 -29.70 -1.97
N LEU A 251 -9.76 -29.33 -1.79
CA LEU A 251 -10.12 -28.20 -0.94
C LEU A 251 -9.63 -28.40 0.50
N ARG A 252 -9.80 -29.61 1.05
CA ARG A 252 -9.28 -29.92 2.38
C ARG A 252 -7.75 -29.81 2.44
N ALA A 253 -7.02 -30.34 1.46
CA ALA A 253 -5.56 -30.24 1.39
C ALA A 253 -5.10 -28.77 1.25
N THR A 254 -5.80 -27.97 0.47
CA THR A 254 -5.56 -26.53 0.35
C THR A 254 -5.71 -25.83 1.69
N TRP A 255 -6.76 -26.14 2.43
CA TRP A 255 -6.99 -25.57 3.75
C TRP A 255 -5.91 -25.97 4.76
N GLU A 256 -5.49 -27.24 4.78
CA GLU A 256 -4.38 -27.69 5.64
C GLU A 256 -3.08 -26.91 5.33
N PHE A 257 -2.82 -26.64 4.06
CA PHE A 257 -1.67 -25.81 3.64
C PHE A 257 -1.81 -24.36 4.09
N VAL A 258 -3.00 -23.79 4.01
CA VAL A 258 -3.24 -22.37 4.45
C VAL A 258 -3.05 -22.20 5.95
N LYS A 259 -3.42 -23.23 6.74
CA LYS A 259 -3.24 -23.21 8.21
C LYS A 259 -1.77 -23.34 8.64
N PHE A 260 -0.91 -23.96 7.81
CA PHE A 260 0.53 -24.16 8.07
C PHE A 260 1.33 -22.86 7.93
#